data_96a0c761494d8e6b061a047f73a88b08
#
_entry.id   96a0c761494d8e6b061a047f73a88b08
#
_cell.length_a   1.000
_cell.length_b   1.000
_cell.length_c   1.000
_cell.angle_alpha   90.00
_cell.angle_beta   90.00
_cell.angle_gamma   90.00
#
_symmetry.space_group_name_H-M   'P 1'
#
loop_
_entity.id
_entity.type
_entity.pdbx_description
1 polymer ?
#
loop_
_entity_poly.entity_id
_entity_poly.type
_entity_poly.pdbx_seq_one_letter_code
_entity_poly.pdbx_strand_id
1 'polypeptide(L)'
;MQAKKAQLGEKEPQAKEMTSESPTLRSDERGVSWKINNPNGLHVRPAAKLATVMAPFDAELVLYKLDSGKGNRHADPRSLNQLALLQIRKDDEIRLVAKGSQAEEALAAFKQLAESNFGENIAPDTIAPDTNAGQILQGKSVMDTQVSAPAFVLPTQDVEVPDRQILSDRIEIEQQRLRQAIAKTLQDLSRLADRTNQLLGKQHAGIFGAHSMLIDDPDLQNSAFSRIASSLCSAEIAWQTELTEMADAYRELDDEYLQARELDVRDILQRTLLHLAGETQEIQNPSVPSILLARELMPSDTIMLDRRLVQGIVLSQGNALSHSAILANALGIPMIVGVGDSLKRAQEGQKITLNAARGEVILGH
;
A
#
# COMPACT_ATOMS: atom_id res chain seq x y z
N MET A 1 13.08 -1.37 63.30
CA MET A 1 13.62 -2.12 62.16
C MET A 1 13.22 -1.37 60.89
N GLN A 2 14.18 -0.66 60.28
CA GLN A 2 14.00 0.19 59.13
C GLN A 2 14.22 -0.65 57.87
N ALA A 3 13.23 -0.65 56.94
CA ALA A 3 13.38 -1.26 55.63
C ALA A 3 13.82 -0.19 54.60
N LYS A 4 14.98 -0.41 53.98
CA LYS A 4 15.55 0.40 52.90
C LYS A 4 14.70 0.28 51.64
N LYS A 5 14.19 1.42 51.13
CA LYS A 5 13.71 1.60 49.76
C LYS A 5 14.91 1.75 48.82
N ALA A 6 15.08 0.83 47.89
CA ALA A 6 15.99 1.00 46.76
C ALA A 6 15.28 1.82 45.65
N GLN A 7 15.85 2.97 45.35
CA GLN A 7 15.47 3.79 44.16
C GLN A 7 16.15 3.18 42.93
N LEU A 8 15.35 2.70 41.99
CA LEU A 8 15.77 2.45 40.60
C LEU A 8 15.57 3.74 39.83
N GLY A 9 16.68 4.38 39.47
CA GLY A 9 16.69 5.53 38.61
C GLY A 9 16.49 5.11 37.15
N GLU A 10 15.35 5.44 36.58
CA GLU A 10 15.13 5.42 35.13
C GLU A 10 15.92 6.57 34.52
N LYS A 11 16.87 6.24 33.65
CA LYS A 11 17.55 7.21 32.79
C LYS A 11 16.69 7.36 31.53
N GLU A 12 15.99 8.47 31.42
CA GLU A 12 15.47 8.96 30.13
C GLU A 12 16.62 9.20 29.14
N PRO A 13 16.47 8.81 27.86
CA PRO A 13 17.44 9.18 26.83
C PRO A 13 17.29 10.67 26.52
N GLN A 14 18.29 11.44 26.90
CA GLN A 14 18.40 12.85 26.55
C GLN A 14 18.44 13.00 25.02
N ALA A 15 17.46 13.71 24.47
CA ALA A 15 17.48 14.23 23.11
C ALA A 15 18.66 15.19 22.97
N LYS A 16 19.65 14.85 22.15
CA LYS A 16 20.73 15.75 21.77
C LYS A 16 20.14 16.91 20.96
N GLU A 17 20.27 18.13 21.50
CA GLU A 17 20.02 19.35 20.75
C GLU A 17 20.83 19.38 19.46
N MET A 18 20.13 19.50 18.33
CA MET A 18 20.72 19.61 17.00
C MET A 18 21.05 21.06 16.74
N THR A 19 22.34 21.38 16.72
CA THR A 19 22.87 22.70 16.32
C THR A 19 22.73 22.90 14.82
N SER A 20 22.31 24.10 14.42
CA SER A 20 22.02 24.54 13.04
C SER A 20 23.29 25.02 12.32
N GLU A 21 24.28 24.17 12.11
CA GLU A 21 25.44 24.51 11.29
C GLU A 21 25.55 23.57 10.08
N SER A 22 25.82 24.13 8.90
CA SER A 22 26.17 23.34 7.72
C SER A 22 27.39 22.49 8.07
N PRO A 23 27.44 21.18 7.71
CA PRO A 23 28.57 20.34 8.10
C PRO A 23 29.84 20.85 7.46
N THR A 24 30.67 21.58 8.23
CA THR A 24 32.05 21.88 7.89
C THR A 24 32.82 20.56 7.96
N LEU A 25 33.33 20.11 6.80
CA LEU A 25 34.17 18.91 6.72
C LEU A 25 35.36 19.04 7.64
N ARG A 26 35.62 18.05 8.47
CA ARG A 26 36.88 17.90 9.19
C ARG A 26 37.97 17.58 8.16
N SER A 27 39.24 17.83 8.50
CA SER A 27 40.39 17.72 7.59
C SER A 27 40.59 16.33 6.97
N ASP A 28 39.98 15.32 7.49
CA ASP A 28 40.01 13.91 7.09
C ASP A 28 38.69 13.39 6.45
N GLU A 29 37.70 14.25 6.28
CA GLU A 29 36.39 13.94 5.67
C GLU A 29 36.33 14.47 4.23
N ARG A 30 35.77 13.63 3.35
CA ARG A 30 35.48 13.98 1.95
C ARG A 30 33.99 13.87 1.70
N GLY A 31 33.45 14.68 0.81
CA GLY A 31 32.02 14.65 0.53
C GLY A 31 31.68 15.02 -0.91
N VAL A 32 30.61 14.44 -1.41
CA VAL A 32 30.02 14.70 -2.73
C VAL A 32 28.56 15.11 -2.55
N SER A 33 28.20 16.29 -3.08
CA SER A 33 26.82 16.76 -3.12
C SER A 33 26.16 16.38 -4.45
N TRP A 34 24.85 16.13 -4.39
CA TRP A 34 24.06 15.79 -5.55
C TRP A 34 22.64 16.33 -5.43
N LYS A 35 22.12 16.91 -6.52
CA LYS A 35 20.72 17.30 -6.59
C LYS A 35 19.88 16.14 -7.13
N ILE A 36 18.80 15.80 -6.45
CA ILE A 36 17.92 14.70 -6.83
C ILE A 36 17.05 15.11 -8.01
N ASN A 37 17.23 14.44 -9.14
CA ASN A 37 16.44 14.62 -10.34
C ASN A 37 15.30 13.59 -10.49
N ASN A 38 15.32 12.53 -9.68
CA ASN A 38 14.33 11.47 -9.69
C ASN A 38 12.93 12.04 -9.44
N PRO A 39 11.93 11.81 -10.31
CA PRO A 39 10.60 12.41 -10.20
C PRO A 39 9.92 12.18 -8.84
N ASN A 40 10.12 10.99 -8.26
CA ASN A 40 9.57 10.59 -6.95
C ASN A 40 10.59 10.69 -5.81
N GLY A 41 11.73 11.39 -6.03
CA GLY A 41 12.79 11.47 -5.04
C GLY A 41 13.53 10.15 -4.82
N LEU A 42 14.18 10.02 -3.64
CA LEU A 42 14.90 8.80 -3.25
C LEU A 42 13.93 7.84 -2.52
N HIS A 43 12.90 7.36 -3.24
CA HIS A 43 11.94 6.39 -2.70
C HIS A 43 12.55 4.98 -2.56
N VAL A 44 11.75 3.98 -2.17
CA VAL A 44 12.24 2.64 -1.75
C VAL A 44 13.21 2.00 -2.73
N ARG A 45 12.97 2.07 -4.05
CA ARG A 45 13.82 1.42 -5.08
C ARG A 45 15.18 2.09 -5.24
N PRO A 46 15.31 3.41 -5.53
CA PRO A 46 16.60 4.08 -5.57
C PRO A 46 17.32 4.06 -4.22
N ALA A 47 16.59 4.13 -3.09
CA ALA A 47 17.17 4.00 -1.75
C ALA A 47 17.74 2.59 -1.52
N ALA A 48 17.06 1.52 -1.92
CA ALA A 48 17.57 0.15 -1.83
C ALA A 48 18.81 -0.04 -2.70
N LYS A 49 18.84 0.56 -3.90
CA LYS A 49 19.99 0.49 -4.78
C LYS A 49 21.19 1.23 -4.19
N LEU A 50 20.96 2.40 -3.59
CA LEU A 50 21.99 3.14 -2.84
C LEU A 50 22.54 2.29 -1.70
N ALA A 51 21.68 1.71 -0.87
CA ALA A 51 22.09 0.86 0.24
C ALA A 51 22.92 -0.35 -0.22
N THR A 52 22.51 -1.00 -1.31
CA THR A 52 23.25 -2.14 -1.90
C THR A 52 24.63 -1.73 -2.41
N VAL A 53 24.74 -0.59 -3.10
CA VAL A 53 26.02 -0.09 -3.64
C VAL A 53 26.95 0.36 -2.53
N MET A 54 26.43 0.92 -1.43
CA MET A 54 27.24 1.40 -0.30
C MET A 54 27.64 0.29 0.67
N ALA A 55 26.93 -0.84 0.72
CA ALA A 55 27.18 -1.92 1.66
C ALA A 55 28.59 -2.52 1.66
N PRO A 56 29.27 -2.70 0.49
CA PRO A 56 30.59 -3.34 0.45
C PRO A 56 31.74 -2.50 1.00
N PHE A 57 31.57 -1.17 1.14
CA PHE A 57 32.70 -0.28 1.48
C PHE A 57 33.00 -0.27 2.98
N ASP A 58 34.26 -0.53 3.33
CA ASP A 58 34.80 -0.36 4.68
C ASP A 58 35.20 1.12 4.91
N ALA A 59 34.16 1.94 5.11
CA ALA A 59 34.28 3.37 5.37
C ALA A 59 33.14 3.83 6.31
N GLU A 60 33.38 4.88 7.07
CA GLU A 60 32.34 5.59 7.79
C GLU A 60 31.58 6.47 6.78
N LEU A 61 30.29 6.20 6.57
CA LEU A 61 29.47 6.84 5.57
C LEU A 61 28.26 7.53 6.22
N VAL A 62 28.04 8.80 5.88
CA VAL A 62 26.87 9.57 6.35
C VAL A 62 26.26 10.33 5.17
N LEU A 63 24.98 10.10 4.91
CA LEU A 63 24.20 10.84 3.92
C LEU A 63 23.42 11.96 4.61
N TYR A 64 23.65 13.18 4.20
CA TYR A 64 22.92 14.37 4.67
C TYR A 64 21.88 14.79 3.63
N LYS A 65 20.69 15.15 4.10
CA LYS A 65 19.74 15.95 3.34
C LYS A 65 19.96 17.42 3.72
N LEU A 66 20.28 18.27 2.74
CA LEU A 66 20.57 19.68 2.94
C LEU A 66 19.26 20.47 2.86
N ASP A 67 18.72 20.88 4.02
CA ASP A 67 17.49 21.68 4.10
C ASP A 67 17.82 23.15 4.39
N SER A 68 17.36 24.08 3.53
CA SER A 68 17.50 25.51 3.75
C SER A 68 16.61 25.96 4.93
N GLY A 69 17.16 25.96 6.16
CA GLY A 69 16.48 26.55 7.34
C GLY A 69 15.96 25.59 8.40
N LYS A 70 16.06 24.28 8.20
CA LYS A 70 15.81 23.26 9.24
C LYS A 70 17.04 22.37 9.29
N GLY A 71 17.71 22.25 10.42
CA GLY A 71 18.98 21.53 10.58
C GLY A 71 19.10 20.26 9.72
N ASN A 72 20.29 20.05 9.17
CA ASN A 72 20.57 18.95 8.23
C ASN A 72 20.25 17.59 8.85
N ARG A 73 19.28 16.87 8.29
CA ARG A 73 18.97 15.49 8.66
C ARG A 73 19.97 14.55 8.01
N HIS A 74 20.34 13.48 8.68
CA HIS A 74 21.32 12.51 8.18
C HIS A 74 20.89 11.07 8.40
N ALA A 75 21.48 10.16 7.62
CA ALA A 75 21.24 8.72 7.67
C ALA A 75 22.51 7.94 7.30
N ASP A 76 22.62 6.70 7.76
CA ASP A 76 23.56 5.74 7.18
C ASP A 76 23.02 5.34 5.77
N PRO A 77 23.77 5.59 4.69
CA PRO A 77 23.33 5.27 3.33
C PRO A 77 23.15 3.77 3.07
N ARG A 78 23.58 2.89 4.00
CA ARG A 78 23.38 1.44 3.95
C ARG A 78 22.08 1.00 4.61
N SER A 79 21.42 1.88 5.37
CA SER A 79 20.18 1.58 6.07
C SER A 79 18.96 2.08 5.29
N LEU A 80 18.22 1.17 4.67
CA LEU A 80 17.00 1.50 3.93
C LEU A 80 15.97 2.24 4.81
N ASN A 81 15.83 1.83 6.08
CA ASN A 81 14.90 2.46 7.02
C ASN A 81 15.30 3.92 7.33
N GLN A 82 16.60 4.18 7.56
CA GLN A 82 17.06 5.54 7.83
C GLN A 82 16.94 6.43 6.59
N LEU A 83 17.23 5.88 5.40
CA LEU A 83 17.04 6.60 4.12
C LEU A 83 15.58 6.99 3.91
N ALA A 84 14.63 6.09 4.19
CA ALA A 84 13.20 6.37 4.09
C ALA A 84 12.76 7.52 5.03
N LEU A 85 13.31 7.59 6.24
CA LEU A 85 13.02 8.65 7.22
C LEU A 85 13.54 10.03 6.80
N LEU A 86 14.51 10.11 5.90
CA LEU A 86 15.00 11.39 5.35
C LEU A 86 13.98 12.05 4.42
N GLN A 87 13.03 11.29 3.86
CA GLN A 87 12.01 11.81 2.94
C GLN A 87 12.62 12.69 1.83
N ILE A 88 13.63 12.16 1.15
CA ILE A 88 14.32 12.88 0.08
C ILE A 88 13.42 12.93 -1.15
N ARG A 89 13.06 14.15 -1.59
CA ARG A 89 12.16 14.42 -2.72
C ARG A 89 12.93 14.90 -3.95
N LYS A 90 12.24 14.99 -5.09
CA LYS A 90 12.75 15.68 -6.27
C LYS A 90 13.20 17.10 -5.88
N ASP A 91 14.29 17.56 -6.49
CA ASP A 91 14.94 18.84 -6.27
C ASP A 91 15.65 19.03 -4.92
N ASP A 92 15.52 18.08 -3.98
CA ASP A 92 16.32 18.10 -2.75
C ASP A 92 17.80 17.94 -3.07
N GLU A 93 18.64 18.60 -2.30
CA GLU A 93 20.10 18.43 -2.34
C GLU A 93 20.53 17.47 -1.23
N ILE A 94 21.33 16.47 -1.59
CA ILE A 94 21.90 15.51 -0.65
C ILE A 94 23.41 15.57 -0.71
N ARG A 95 24.08 15.18 0.39
CA ARG A 95 25.53 15.12 0.47
C ARG A 95 25.98 13.84 1.15
N LEU A 96 26.73 13.01 0.43
CA LEU A 96 27.41 11.87 1.03
C LEU A 96 28.77 12.33 1.55
N VAL A 97 29.04 12.07 2.83
CA VAL A 97 30.34 12.26 3.49
C VAL A 97 30.92 10.90 3.80
N ALA A 98 32.18 10.70 3.48
CA ALA A 98 32.90 9.46 3.68
C ALA A 98 34.22 9.68 4.40
N LYS A 99 34.60 8.76 5.29
CA LYS A 99 35.86 8.74 6.02
C LYS A 99 36.39 7.31 6.12
N GLY A 100 37.69 7.12 5.98
CA GLY A 100 38.33 5.79 6.07
C GLY A 100 39.07 5.42 4.78
N SER A 101 39.62 4.20 4.76
CA SER A 101 40.53 3.74 3.69
C SER A 101 39.86 3.64 2.32
N GLN A 102 38.55 3.34 2.28
CA GLN A 102 37.77 3.21 1.06
C GLN A 102 36.80 4.39 0.81
N ALA A 103 37.07 5.54 1.44
CA ALA A 103 36.22 6.73 1.32
C ALA A 103 36.12 7.24 -0.13
N GLU A 104 37.24 7.26 -0.87
CA GLU A 104 37.28 7.73 -2.27
C GLU A 104 36.48 6.80 -3.19
N GLU A 105 36.65 5.49 -3.04
CA GLU A 105 35.93 4.49 -3.83
C GLU A 105 34.41 4.56 -3.55
N ALA A 106 34.01 4.72 -2.28
CA ALA A 106 32.60 4.88 -1.91
C ALA A 106 32.00 6.16 -2.52
N LEU A 107 32.70 7.29 -2.49
CA LEU A 107 32.23 8.53 -3.11
C LEU A 107 32.17 8.44 -4.63
N ALA A 108 33.09 7.75 -5.27
CA ALA A 108 33.10 7.52 -6.72
C ALA A 108 31.90 6.62 -7.12
N ALA A 109 31.64 5.55 -6.37
CA ALA A 109 30.49 4.68 -6.59
C ALA A 109 29.15 5.39 -6.36
N PHE A 110 29.06 6.24 -5.33
CA PHE A 110 27.89 7.10 -5.11
C PHE A 110 27.66 8.04 -6.29
N LYS A 111 28.69 8.72 -6.77
CA LYS A 111 28.61 9.65 -7.89
C LYS A 111 28.12 8.94 -9.16
N GLN A 112 28.69 7.78 -9.49
CA GLN A 112 28.28 6.97 -10.63
C GLN A 112 26.80 6.53 -10.52
N LEU A 113 26.37 6.12 -9.32
CA LEU A 113 24.99 5.76 -9.07
C LEU A 113 24.05 6.97 -9.23
N ALA A 114 24.43 8.13 -8.70
CA ALA A 114 23.68 9.37 -8.81
C ALA A 114 23.58 9.87 -10.28
N GLU A 115 24.66 9.78 -11.06
CA GLU A 115 24.68 10.06 -12.50
C GLU A 115 23.71 9.15 -13.29
N SER A 116 23.51 7.92 -12.84
CA SER A 116 22.51 6.99 -13.38
C SER A 116 21.11 7.20 -12.80
N ASN A 117 20.84 8.33 -12.13
CA ASN A 117 19.61 8.63 -11.40
C ASN A 117 19.21 7.50 -10.43
N PHE A 118 20.21 6.98 -9.70
CA PHE A 118 20.05 5.85 -8.77
C PHE A 118 19.46 4.60 -9.45
N GLY A 119 19.79 4.43 -10.74
CA GLY A 119 19.37 3.30 -11.57
C GLY A 119 17.94 3.40 -12.08
N GLU A 120 17.34 4.57 -12.06
CA GLU A 120 16.08 4.86 -12.74
C GLU A 120 16.35 5.42 -14.14
N ASN A 121 15.70 4.86 -15.14
CA ASN A 121 15.65 5.45 -16.47
C ASN A 121 14.72 6.66 -16.44
N ILE A 122 15.27 7.84 -16.17
CA ILE A 122 14.55 9.08 -16.46
C ILE A 122 14.69 9.24 -17.97
N ALA A 123 13.68 8.76 -18.72
CA ALA A 123 13.56 9.10 -20.12
C ALA A 123 13.58 10.64 -20.21
N PRO A 124 14.40 11.25 -21.10
CA PRO A 124 14.32 12.68 -21.31
C PRO A 124 12.88 13.04 -21.69
N ASP A 125 12.35 14.14 -21.19
CA ASP A 125 11.04 14.73 -21.50
C ASP A 125 10.92 15.12 -22.99
N THR A 126 10.98 14.14 -23.88
CA THR A 126 10.80 14.29 -25.32
C THR A 126 9.97 13.15 -25.87
N ILE A 127 8.76 13.01 -25.33
CA ILE A 127 7.63 12.70 -26.20
C ILE A 127 6.92 14.04 -26.35
N ALA A 128 7.07 14.66 -27.53
CA ALA A 128 6.23 15.77 -27.93
C ALA A 128 4.78 15.41 -27.58
N PRO A 129 3.99 16.33 -27.00
CA PRO A 129 2.61 16.03 -26.73
C PRO A 129 2.00 15.66 -28.08
N ASP A 130 1.56 14.40 -28.18
CA ASP A 130 0.69 13.98 -29.26
C ASP A 130 -0.49 14.96 -29.18
N THR A 131 -0.69 15.77 -30.23
CA THR A 131 -1.66 16.86 -30.26
C THR A 131 -3.13 16.37 -30.27
N ASN A 132 -3.34 15.12 -29.88
CA ASN A 132 -4.59 14.49 -29.46
C ASN A 132 -4.52 14.19 -27.96
N ALA A 133 -4.28 15.22 -27.13
CA ALA A 133 -4.17 15.06 -25.69
C ALA A 133 -5.50 14.59 -25.10
N GLY A 134 -5.62 13.27 -24.88
CA GLY A 134 -6.64 12.69 -24.03
C GLY A 134 -6.55 13.29 -22.61
N GLN A 135 -7.63 13.23 -21.86
CA GLN A 135 -7.66 13.73 -20.49
C GLN A 135 -6.66 12.95 -19.63
N ILE A 136 -5.75 13.66 -18.93
CA ILE A 136 -4.78 13.07 -18.01
C ILE A 136 -5.38 13.10 -16.60
N LEU A 137 -5.42 11.93 -15.93
CA LEU A 137 -5.79 11.78 -14.52
C LEU A 137 -4.53 11.48 -13.72
N GLN A 138 -4.48 11.97 -12.48
CA GLN A 138 -3.35 11.77 -11.57
C GLN A 138 -3.75 10.86 -10.41
N GLY A 139 -2.85 9.96 -10.01
CA GLY A 139 -3.02 9.07 -8.87
C GLY A 139 -1.68 8.64 -8.27
N LYS A 140 -1.73 7.78 -7.24
CA LYS A 140 -0.54 7.19 -6.61
C LYS A 140 -0.23 5.84 -7.27
N SER A 141 1.00 5.65 -7.70
CA SER A 141 1.45 4.41 -8.34
C SER A 141 2.13 3.47 -7.36
N VAL A 142 2.11 2.18 -7.69
CA VAL A 142 2.82 1.11 -6.96
C VAL A 142 3.94 0.44 -7.77
N MET A 143 4.14 0.85 -9.05
CA MET A 143 5.17 0.29 -9.96
C MET A 143 5.65 1.36 -10.95
N ASP A 144 6.82 1.10 -11.60
CA ASP A 144 7.41 1.98 -12.62
C ASP A 144 7.26 1.37 -14.02
N THR A 145 6.04 1.24 -14.50
CA THR A 145 5.75 0.60 -15.78
C THR A 145 4.76 1.43 -16.58
N GLN A 146 4.86 1.39 -17.91
CA GLN A 146 3.87 1.97 -18.80
C GLN A 146 3.17 0.86 -19.59
N VAL A 147 1.85 0.92 -19.66
CA VAL A 147 1.02 -0.03 -20.42
C VAL A 147 -0.12 0.71 -21.10
N SER A 148 -0.52 0.24 -22.30
CA SER A 148 -1.65 0.80 -23.03
C SER A 148 -2.53 -0.34 -23.55
N ALA A 149 -3.81 -0.32 -23.16
CA ALA A 149 -4.79 -1.34 -23.51
C ALA A 149 -6.22 -0.75 -23.47
N PRO A 150 -7.23 -1.45 -24.00
CA PRO A 150 -8.63 -1.05 -23.84
C PRO A 150 -9.04 -1.10 -22.37
N ALA A 151 -9.93 -0.21 -21.96
CA ALA A 151 -10.53 -0.20 -20.64
C ALA A 151 -11.49 -1.38 -20.46
N PHE A 152 -11.44 -1.99 -19.31
CA PHE A 152 -12.47 -2.90 -18.80
C PHE A 152 -13.00 -2.33 -17.48
N VAL A 153 -14.25 -1.88 -17.51
CA VAL A 153 -14.89 -1.31 -16.32
C VAL A 153 -15.45 -2.45 -15.47
N LEU A 154 -14.83 -2.69 -14.31
CA LEU A 154 -15.31 -3.73 -13.40
C LEU A 154 -16.66 -3.32 -12.80
N PRO A 155 -17.70 -4.12 -12.96
CA PRO A 155 -19.00 -3.86 -12.34
C PRO A 155 -18.89 -3.85 -10.81
N THR A 156 -19.53 -2.88 -10.15
CA THR A 156 -19.63 -2.87 -8.69
C THR A 156 -20.54 -4.01 -8.24
N GLN A 157 -20.04 -4.89 -7.39
CA GLN A 157 -20.83 -5.94 -6.74
C GLN A 157 -21.23 -5.45 -5.36
N ASP A 158 -22.25 -4.60 -5.30
CA ASP A 158 -22.83 -4.21 -4.02
C ASP A 158 -23.86 -5.28 -3.60
N VAL A 159 -23.67 -5.87 -2.43
CA VAL A 159 -24.64 -6.79 -1.85
C VAL A 159 -25.75 -5.97 -1.20
N GLU A 160 -26.98 -6.09 -1.70
CA GLU A 160 -28.12 -5.48 -1.03
C GLU A 160 -28.35 -6.14 0.32
N VAL A 161 -28.29 -5.36 1.38
CA VAL A 161 -28.61 -5.80 2.74
C VAL A 161 -30.06 -5.42 3.00
N PRO A 162 -30.97 -6.40 3.09
CA PRO A 162 -32.36 -6.10 3.33
C PRO A 162 -32.56 -5.56 4.75
N ASP A 163 -33.17 -4.38 4.85
CA ASP A 163 -33.59 -3.81 6.13
C ASP A 163 -34.82 -4.60 6.66
N ARG A 164 -34.50 -5.68 7.37
CA ARG A 164 -35.54 -6.62 7.86
C ARG A 164 -35.42 -6.77 9.37
N GLN A 165 -36.47 -6.35 10.07
CA GLN A 165 -36.71 -6.75 11.45
C GLN A 165 -37.19 -8.20 11.51
N ILE A 166 -36.75 -8.91 12.52
CA ILE A 166 -37.16 -10.31 12.77
C ILE A 166 -38.04 -10.43 14.00
N LEU A 167 -38.78 -11.50 14.08
CA LEU A 167 -39.51 -11.87 15.28
C LEU A 167 -38.58 -12.60 16.26
N SER A 168 -38.90 -12.56 17.56
CA SER A 168 -38.06 -13.15 18.61
C SER A 168 -37.88 -14.67 18.46
N ASP A 169 -38.78 -15.36 17.82
CA ASP A 169 -38.69 -16.79 17.51
C ASP A 169 -37.69 -17.09 16.36
N ARG A 170 -37.23 -16.08 15.66
CA ARG A 170 -36.25 -16.18 14.56
C ARG A 170 -34.79 -15.93 14.98
N ILE A 171 -34.53 -15.50 16.20
CA ILE A 171 -33.19 -15.15 16.67
C ILE A 171 -32.18 -16.29 16.43
N GLU A 172 -32.51 -17.51 16.89
CA GLU A 172 -31.60 -18.66 16.74
C GLU A 172 -31.37 -19.02 15.26
N ILE A 173 -32.40 -18.86 14.42
CA ILE A 173 -32.29 -19.12 12.98
C ILE A 173 -31.29 -18.12 12.34
N GLU A 174 -31.41 -16.84 12.65
CA GLU A 174 -30.53 -15.81 12.11
C GLU A 174 -29.09 -15.99 12.63
N GLN A 175 -28.90 -16.28 13.92
CA GLN A 175 -27.58 -16.62 14.48
C GLN A 175 -26.97 -17.84 13.80
N GLN A 176 -27.75 -18.87 13.52
CA GLN A 176 -27.29 -20.07 12.82
C GLN A 176 -26.91 -19.77 11.36
N ARG A 177 -27.69 -18.92 10.66
CA ARG A 177 -27.36 -18.45 9.31
C ARG A 177 -26.00 -17.73 9.31
N LEU A 178 -25.77 -16.84 10.28
CA LEU A 178 -24.51 -16.12 10.41
C LEU A 178 -23.34 -17.08 10.70
N ARG A 179 -23.48 -18.03 11.63
CA ARG A 179 -22.45 -19.05 11.89
C ARG A 179 -22.06 -19.82 10.62
N GLN A 180 -23.07 -20.21 9.82
CA GLN A 180 -22.83 -20.93 8.56
C GLN A 180 -22.12 -20.05 7.52
N ALA A 181 -22.48 -18.77 7.41
CA ALA A 181 -21.85 -17.83 6.50
C ALA A 181 -20.38 -17.57 6.91
N ILE A 182 -20.11 -17.37 8.19
CA ILE A 182 -18.75 -17.23 8.74
C ILE A 182 -17.91 -18.48 8.42
N ALA A 183 -18.45 -19.68 8.65
CA ALA A 183 -17.73 -20.93 8.35
C ALA A 183 -17.41 -21.06 6.86
N LYS A 184 -18.29 -20.66 5.95
CA LYS A 184 -18.04 -20.64 4.51
C LYS A 184 -16.99 -19.59 4.14
N THR A 185 -17.04 -18.40 4.75
CA THR A 185 -16.05 -17.35 4.54
C THR A 185 -14.65 -17.82 4.97
N LEU A 186 -14.52 -18.51 6.11
CA LEU A 186 -13.26 -19.09 6.56
C LEU A 186 -12.72 -20.13 5.56
N GLN A 187 -13.59 -20.96 4.97
CA GLN A 187 -13.17 -21.89 3.91
C GLN A 187 -12.66 -21.17 2.66
N ASP A 188 -13.31 -20.09 2.26
CA ASP A 188 -12.86 -19.28 1.11
C ASP A 188 -11.53 -18.61 1.39
N LEU A 189 -11.35 -18.02 2.57
CA LEU A 189 -10.09 -17.41 2.98
C LEU A 189 -8.94 -18.43 3.00
N SER A 190 -9.22 -19.67 3.45
CA SER A 190 -8.23 -20.76 3.36
C SER A 190 -7.83 -21.06 1.91
N ARG A 191 -8.80 -21.15 0.99
CA ARG A 191 -8.52 -21.37 -0.45
C ARG A 191 -7.75 -20.21 -1.07
N LEU A 192 -8.07 -18.97 -0.69
CA LEU A 192 -7.34 -17.78 -1.12
C LEU A 192 -5.90 -17.78 -0.60
N ALA A 193 -5.69 -18.17 0.66
CA ALA A 193 -4.36 -18.32 1.24
C ALA A 193 -3.53 -19.36 0.48
N ASP A 194 -4.11 -20.54 0.20
CA ASP A 194 -3.46 -21.61 -0.56
C ASP A 194 -3.08 -21.15 -1.98
N ARG A 195 -4.03 -20.50 -2.68
CA ARG A 195 -3.79 -19.94 -4.02
C ARG A 195 -2.68 -18.89 -3.99
N THR A 196 -2.73 -17.97 -3.02
CA THR A 196 -1.73 -16.91 -2.86
C THR A 196 -0.36 -17.50 -2.55
N ASN A 197 -0.30 -18.51 -1.69
CA ASN A 197 0.96 -19.21 -1.39
C ASN A 197 1.57 -19.88 -2.63
N GLN A 198 0.75 -20.48 -3.49
CA GLN A 198 1.20 -21.08 -4.74
C GLN A 198 1.72 -20.04 -5.74
N LEU A 199 1.09 -18.87 -5.83
CA LEU A 199 1.43 -17.82 -6.81
C LEU A 199 2.55 -16.90 -6.33
N LEU A 200 2.53 -16.51 -5.05
CA LEU A 200 3.32 -15.40 -4.50
C LEU A 200 4.11 -15.78 -3.23
N GLY A 201 3.93 -16.99 -2.71
CA GLY A 201 4.61 -17.48 -1.50
C GLY A 201 3.93 -17.12 -0.18
N LYS A 202 4.46 -17.71 0.91
CA LYS A 202 3.86 -17.68 2.27
C LYS A 202 3.66 -16.27 2.83
N GLN A 203 4.56 -15.35 2.52
CA GLN A 203 4.49 -13.97 3.05
C GLN A 203 3.20 -13.28 2.62
N HIS A 204 2.83 -13.37 1.34
CA HIS A 204 1.61 -12.77 0.81
C HIS A 204 0.36 -13.56 1.22
N ALA A 205 0.46 -14.88 1.35
CA ALA A 205 -0.63 -15.72 1.86
C ALA A 205 -1.04 -15.37 3.29
N GLY A 206 -0.12 -14.84 4.09
CA GLY A 206 -0.38 -14.36 5.45
C GLY A 206 -1.47 -13.30 5.56
N ILE A 207 -1.76 -12.56 4.48
CA ILE A 207 -2.86 -11.59 4.39
C ILE A 207 -4.20 -12.28 4.71
N PHE A 208 -4.48 -13.38 4.00
CA PHE A 208 -5.74 -14.13 4.20
C PHE A 208 -5.75 -14.92 5.51
N GLY A 209 -4.58 -15.28 6.03
CA GLY A 209 -4.45 -15.81 7.39
C GLY A 209 -4.88 -14.79 8.45
N ALA A 210 -4.48 -13.53 8.31
CA ALA A 210 -4.91 -12.45 9.21
C ALA A 210 -6.42 -12.17 9.07
N HIS A 211 -6.99 -12.21 7.86
CA HIS A 211 -8.43 -12.11 7.64
C HIS A 211 -9.19 -13.26 8.36
N SER A 212 -8.66 -14.47 8.29
CA SER A 212 -9.25 -15.61 9.01
C SER A 212 -9.24 -15.42 10.52
N MET A 213 -8.14 -14.93 11.09
CA MET A 213 -8.05 -14.65 12.53
C MET A 213 -9.04 -13.57 12.97
N LEU A 214 -9.26 -12.54 12.13
CA LEU A 214 -10.18 -11.46 12.44
C LEU A 214 -11.63 -11.94 12.45
N ILE A 215 -12.06 -12.75 11.47
CA ILE A 215 -13.44 -13.24 11.41
C ILE A 215 -13.71 -14.36 12.42
N ASP A 216 -12.68 -15.11 12.82
CA ASP A 216 -12.78 -16.18 13.83
C ASP A 216 -12.69 -15.66 15.27
N ASP A 217 -12.62 -14.35 15.45
CA ASP A 217 -12.60 -13.71 16.77
C ASP A 217 -13.95 -13.93 17.51
N PRO A 218 -13.94 -14.61 18.67
CA PRO A 218 -15.16 -14.87 19.44
C PRO A 218 -15.88 -13.60 19.91
N ASP A 219 -15.15 -12.52 20.21
CA ASP A 219 -15.75 -11.28 20.70
C ASP A 219 -16.53 -10.59 19.56
N LEU A 220 -15.98 -10.55 18.35
CA LEU A 220 -16.68 -10.05 17.17
C LEU A 220 -17.95 -10.85 16.87
N GLN A 221 -17.86 -12.19 16.88
CA GLN A 221 -19.00 -13.06 16.61
C GLN A 221 -20.08 -12.93 17.69
N ASN A 222 -19.70 -12.90 18.98
CA ASN A 222 -20.62 -12.73 20.08
C ASN A 222 -21.32 -11.36 20.05
N SER A 223 -20.63 -10.30 19.65
CA SER A 223 -21.21 -8.97 19.46
C SER A 223 -22.31 -9.03 18.41
N ALA A 224 -22.04 -9.61 17.24
CA ALA A 224 -23.02 -9.76 16.18
C ALA A 224 -24.23 -10.63 16.62
N PHE A 225 -24.01 -11.74 17.32
CA PHE A 225 -25.09 -12.57 17.85
C PHE A 225 -25.93 -11.84 18.89
N SER A 226 -25.31 -11.05 19.75
CA SER A 226 -26.00 -10.23 20.74
C SER A 226 -26.82 -9.13 20.07
N ARG A 227 -26.31 -8.52 18.99
CA ARG A 227 -27.05 -7.51 18.20
C ARG A 227 -28.29 -8.10 17.54
N ILE A 228 -28.21 -9.32 16.96
CA ILE A 228 -29.38 -10.03 16.44
C ILE A 228 -30.47 -10.16 17.49
N ALA A 229 -30.08 -10.56 18.71
CA ALA A 229 -31.04 -10.81 19.80
C ALA A 229 -31.63 -9.52 20.39
N SER A 230 -30.79 -8.49 20.61
CA SER A 230 -31.20 -7.25 21.28
C SER A 230 -31.94 -6.29 20.36
N SER A 231 -31.54 -6.21 19.07
CA SER A 231 -32.14 -5.30 18.10
C SER A 231 -33.18 -5.96 17.21
N LEU A 232 -33.40 -7.27 17.34
CA LEU A 232 -34.32 -8.07 16.50
C LEU A 232 -34.05 -7.82 15.00
N CYS A 233 -32.81 -7.79 14.59
CA CYS A 233 -32.38 -7.56 13.21
C CYS A 233 -31.89 -8.83 12.53
N SER A 234 -31.83 -8.84 11.20
CA SER A 234 -31.29 -9.96 10.43
C SER A 234 -29.79 -10.17 10.64
N ALA A 235 -29.29 -11.34 10.27
CA ALA A 235 -27.86 -11.68 10.32
C ALA A 235 -27.03 -10.70 9.49
N GLU A 236 -27.54 -10.28 8.32
CA GLU A 236 -26.90 -9.34 7.42
C GLU A 236 -26.70 -7.98 8.07
N ILE A 237 -27.76 -7.41 8.70
CA ILE A 237 -27.69 -6.12 9.39
C ILE A 237 -26.72 -6.17 10.56
N ALA A 238 -26.81 -7.21 11.40
CA ALA A 238 -25.93 -7.35 12.55
C ALA A 238 -24.47 -7.40 12.12
N TRP A 239 -24.14 -8.24 11.15
CA TRP A 239 -22.76 -8.39 10.65
C TRP A 239 -22.26 -7.15 9.95
N GLN A 240 -23.08 -6.51 9.11
CA GLN A 240 -22.74 -5.26 8.45
C GLN A 240 -22.43 -4.16 9.46
N THR A 241 -23.25 -4.03 10.52
CA THR A 241 -23.04 -2.99 11.54
C THR A 241 -21.71 -3.19 12.26
N GLU A 242 -21.41 -4.42 12.75
CA GLU A 242 -20.16 -4.70 13.48
C GLU A 242 -18.94 -4.44 12.62
N LEU A 243 -18.93 -4.93 11.37
CA LEU A 243 -17.76 -4.77 10.50
C LEU A 243 -17.64 -3.34 9.95
N THR A 244 -18.74 -2.61 9.79
CA THR A 244 -18.69 -1.20 9.38
C THR A 244 -18.11 -0.35 10.51
N GLU A 245 -18.56 -0.55 11.75
CA GLU A 245 -17.99 0.13 12.93
C GLU A 245 -16.48 -0.14 13.06
N MET A 246 -16.05 -1.37 12.81
CA MET A 246 -14.62 -1.74 12.80
C MET A 246 -13.86 -1.07 11.64
N ALA A 247 -14.39 -1.06 10.43
CA ALA A 247 -13.79 -0.43 9.26
C ALA A 247 -13.63 1.09 9.46
N ASP A 248 -14.65 1.73 10.03
CA ASP A 248 -14.64 3.15 10.36
C ASP A 248 -13.55 3.47 11.41
N ALA A 249 -13.41 2.62 12.43
CA ALA A 249 -12.34 2.77 13.42
C ALA A 249 -10.95 2.70 12.79
N TYR A 250 -10.70 1.79 11.84
CA TYR A 250 -9.44 1.76 11.09
C TYR A 250 -9.22 3.03 10.26
N ARG A 251 -10.26 3.57 9.63
CA ARG A 251 -10.18 4.79 8.81
C ARG A 251 -9.81 6.03 9.62
N GLU A 252 -10.21 6.09 10.89
CA GLU A 252 -9.96 7.21 11.80
C GLU A 252 -8.56 7.19 12.44
N LEU A 253 -7.76 6.14 12.24
CA LEU A 253 -6.39 6.08 12.75
C LEU A 253 -5.48 7.09 12.04
N ASP A 254 -4.45 7.57 12.74
CA ASP A 254 -3.48 8.52 12.16
C ASP A 254 -2.45 7.85 11.24
N ASP A 255 -2.30 6.53 11.30
CA ASP A 255 -1.32 5.75 10.53
C ASP A 255 -1.92 5.26 9.20
N GLU A 256 -1.39 5.76 8.07
CA GLU A 256 -1.88 5.41 6.72
C GLU A 256 -1.83 3.91 6.42
N TYR A 257 -0.88 3.18 7.00
CA TYR A 257 -0.77 1.72 6.84
C TYR A 257 -1.92 1.00 7.55
N LEU A 258 -2.25 1.45 8.76
CA LEU A 258 -3.39 0.90 9.52
C LEU A 258 -4.72 1.34 8.91
N GLN A 259 -4.85 2.58 8.43
CA GLN A 259 -6.04 3.02 7.69
C GLN A 259 -6.34 2.11 6.49
N ALA A 260 -5.31 1.65 5.78
CA ALA A 260 -5.47 0.75 4.64
C ALA A 260 -6.08 -0.61 5.01
N ARG A 261 -6.14 -0.98 6.31
CA ARG A 261 -6.80 -2.21 6.80
C ARG A 261 -8.33 -2.12 6.76
N GLU A 262 -8.90 -0.92 6.65
CA GLU A 262 -10.33 -0.74 6.39
C GLU A 262 -10.79 -1.63 5.22
N LEU A 263 -10.02 -1.67 4.14
CA LEU A 263 -10.35 -2.45 2.95
C LEU A 263 -10.36 -3.97 3.22
N ASP A 264 -9.51 -4.45 4.12
CA ASP A 264 -9.47 -5.85 4.54
C ASP A 264 -10.74 -6.25 5.29
N VAL A 265 -11.21 -5.38 6.19
CA VAL A 265 -12.46 -5.57 6.93
C VAL A 265 -13.65 -5.59 5.98
N ARG A 266 -13.67 -4.70 4.99
CA ARG A 266 -14.72 -4.64 3.97
C ARG A 266 -14.71 -5.86 3.04
N ASP A 267 -13.55 -6.42 2.72
CA ASP A 267 -13.45 -7.68 1.96
C ASP A 267 -14.12 -8.84 2.70
N ILE A 268 -13.86 -8.98 4.00
CA ILE A 268 -14.50 -9.99 4.86
C ILE A 268 -16.00 -9.77 4.96
N LEU A 269 -16.42 -8.52 5.18
CA LEU A 269 -17.84 -8.15 5.24
C LEU A 269 -18.58 -8.57 3.97
N GLN A 270 -18.10 -8.12 2.82
CA GLN A 270 -18.75 -8.41 1.53
C GLN A 270 -18.86 -9.90 1.27
N ARG A 271 -17.79 -10.66 1.53
CA ARG A 271 -17.77 -12.11 1.34
C ARG A 271 -18.78 -12.82 2.23
N THR A 272 -18.89 -12.41 3.49
CA THR A 272 -19.87 -13.03 4.42
C THR A 272 -21.30 -12.67 4.03
N LEU A 273 -21.56 -11.45 3.57
CA LEU A 273 -22.86 -11.03 3.08
C LEU A 273 -23.29 -11.82 1.83
N LEU A 274 -22.39 -12.09 0.89
CA LEU A 274 -22.67 -12.95 -0.26
C LEU A 274 -23.09 -14.36 0.19
N HIS A 275 -22.39 -14.95 1.17
CA HIS A 275 -22.78 -16.25 1.72
C HIS A 275 -24.15 -16.22 2.41
N LEU A 276 -24.51 -15.12 3.08
CA LEU A 276 -25.84 -14.92 3.67
C LEU A 276 -26.93 -14.81 2.59
N ALA A 277 -26.60 -14.17 1.46
CA ALA A 277 -27.48 -14.07 0.29
C ALA A 277 -27.59 -15.39 -0.50
N GLY A 278 -26.72 -16.37 -0.24
CA GLY A 278 -26.63 -17.61 -1.00
C GLY A 278 -25.89 -17.46 -2.33
N GLU A 279 -25.08 -16.40 -2.45
CA GLU A 279 -24.29 -16.06 -3.62
C GLU A 279 -22.82 -16.41 -3.40
N THR A 280 -22.04 -16.45 -4.49
CA THR A 280 -20.59 -16.62 -4.46
C THR A 280 -19.91 -15.41 -5.09
N GLN A 281 -18.76 -15.04 -4.53
CA GLN A 281 -17.97 -13.96 -5.11
C GLN A 281 -17.24 -14.47 -6.36
N GLU A 282 -17.59 -13.92 -7.52
CA GLU A 282 -16.91 -14.16 -8.78
C GLU A 282 -16.41 -12.85 -9.35
N ILE A 283 -15.08 -12.71 -9.48
CA ILE A 283 -14.53 -11.57 -10.18
C ILE A 283 -14.66 -11.78 -11.69
N GLN A 284 -15.16 -10.78 -12.37
CA GLN A 284 -15.18 -10.77 -13.82
C GLN A 284 -13.80 -10.40 -14.36
N ASN A 285 -13.22 -11.29 -15.16
CA ASN A 285 -12.02 -10.98 -15.93
C ASN A 285 -12.39 -10.50 -17.34
N PRO A 286 -11.62 -9.56 -17.92
CA PRO A 286 -11.85 -9.15 -19.29
C PRO A 286 -11.65 -10.31 -20.27
N SER A 287 -12.30 -10.26 -21.43
CA SER A 287 -12.15 -11.27 -22.48
C SER A 287 -10.91 -11.07 -23.36
N VAL A 288 -10.33 -9.87 -23.33
CA VAL A 288 -9.10 -9.48 -24.04
C VAL A 288 -8.16 -8.75 -23.08
N PRO A 289 -6.85 -8.69 -23.37
CA PRO A 289 -5.91 -7.95 -22.54
C PRO A 289 -6.34 -6.48 -22.39
N SER A 290 -6.64 -6.05 -21.15
CA SER A 290 -7.28 -4.77 -20.84
C SER A 290 -6.69 -4.12 -19.59
N ILE A 291 -6.91 -2.82 -19.43
CA ILE A 291 -6.71 -2.10 -18.17
C ILE A 291 -8.02 -2.11 -17.40
N LEU A 292 -8.00 -2.70 -16.20
CA LEU A 292 -9.14 -2.78 -15.31
C LEU A 292 -9.37 -1.43 -14.64
N LEU A 293 -10.59 -0.91 -14.74
CA LEU A 293 -11.04 0.31 -14.08
C LEU A 293 -12.07 -0.06 -13.02
N ALA A 294 -11.87 0.40 -11.79
CA ALA A 294 -12.81 0.17 -10.70
C ALA A 294 -12.83 1.35 -9.73
N ARG A 295 -13.84 1.37 -8.86
CA ARG A 295 -13.85 2.29 -7.73
C ARG A 295 -12.80 1.89 -6.71
N GLU A 296 -12.86 0.65 -6.29
CA GLU A 296 -11.98 -0.02 -5.33
C GLU A 296 -11.76 -1.46 -5.81
N LEU A 297 -10.78 -2.14 -5.26
CA LEU A 297 -10.53 -3.56 -5.52
C LEU A 297 -10.12 -4.24 -4.22
N MET A 298 -10.85 -5.29 -3.85
CA MET A 298 -10.58 -6.03 -2.61
C MET A 298 -9.32 -6.90 -2.75
N PRO A 299 -8.61 -7.21 -1.66
CA PRO A 299 -7.48 -8.15 -1.68
C PRO A 299 -7.84 -9.50 -2.30
N SER A 300 -9.02 -10.03 -1.95
CA SER A 300 -9.51 -11.30 -2.49
C SER A 300 -9.80 -11.25 -3.99
N ASP A 301 -10.27 -10.11 -4.51
CA ASP A 301 -10.49 -9.92 -5.93
C ASP A 301 -9.15 -9.84 -6.67
N THR A 302 -8.19 -9.11 -6.10
CA THR A 302 -6.87 -8.91 -6.72
C THR A 302 -6.17 -10.24 -6.99
N ILE A 303 -6.18 -11.18 -6.06
CA ILE A 303 -5.51 -12.48 -6.23
C ILE A 303 -6.24 -13.41 -7.22
N MET A 304 -7.50 -13.11 -7.55
CA MET A 304 -8.31 -13.87 -8.51
C MET A 304 -8.18 -13.34 -9.95
N LEU A 305 -7.55 -12.19 -10.17
CA LEU A 305 -7.33 -11.64 -11.50
C LEU A 305 -6.44 -12.55 -12.37
N ASP A 306 -6.81 -12.66 -13.64
CA ASP A 306 -5.92 -13.29 -14.64
C ASP A 306 -4.93 -12.25 -15.17
N ARG A 307 -3.67 -12.33 -14.70
CA ARG A 307 -2.59 -11.42 -15.10
C ARG A 307 -2.26 -11.42 -16.61
N ARG A 308 -2.76 -12.41 -17.36
CA ARG A 308 -2.61 -12.45 -18.84
C ARG A 308 -3.59 -11.50 -19.50
N LEU A 309 -4.75 -11.27 -18.87
CA LEU A 309 -5.83 -10.45 -19.36
C LEU A 309 -5.86 -9.07 -18.70
N VAL A 310 -5.47 -8.95 -17.43
CA VAL A 310 -5.38 -7.67 -16.74
C VAL A 310 -3.96 -7.12 -16.88
N GLN A 311 -3.79 -6.16 -17.78
CA GLN A 311 -2.49 -5.52 -18.08
C GLN A 311 -2.15 -4.37 -17.14
N GLY A 312 -3.14 -3.81 -16.46
CA GLY A 312 -3.00 -2.73 -15.49
C GLY A 312 -4.30 -2.49 -14.75
N ILE A 313 -4.23 -1.78 -13.64
CA ILE A 313 -5.38 -1.47 -12.76
C ILE A 313 -5.38 0.03 -12.48
N VAL A 314 -6.54 0.65 -12.60
CA VAL A 314 -6.78 2.06 -12.21
C VAL A 314 -7.97 2.11 -11.26
N LEU A 315 -7.74 2.64 -10.06
CA LEU A 315 -8.78 2.78 -9.04
C LEU A 315 -9.09 4.25 -8.77
N SER A 316 -10.38 4.60 -8.73
CA SER A 316 -10.79 5.95 -8.37
C SER A 316 -10.52 6.26 -6.90
N GLN A 317 -10.58 5.27 -6.04
CA GLN A 317 -10.27 5.34 -4.62
C GLN A 317 -9.15 4.34 -4.27
N GLY A 318 -8.76 4.29 -2.99
CA GLY A 318 -7.82 3.33 -2.49
C GLY A 318 -6.48 3.94 -2.06
N ASN A 319 -5.67 3.09 -1.43
CA ASN A 319 -4.37 3.45 -0.87
C ASN A 319 -3.28 2.54 -1.45
N ALA A 320 -2.13 3.12 -1.81
CA ALA A 320 -0.97 2.38 -2.30
C ALA A 320 -0.37 1.40 -1.27
N LEU A 321 -0.73 1.55 0.02
CA LEU A 321 -0.33 0.67 1.12
C LEU A 321 -1.37 -0.44 1.40
N SER A 322 -2.46 -0.52 0.63
CA SER A 322 -3.47 -1.57 0.78
C SER A 322 -2.92 -2.94 0.38
N HIS A 323 -3.51 -4.00 0.93
CA HIS A 323 -3.15 -5.37 0.54
C HIS A 323 -3.47 -5.65 -0.94
N SER A 324 -4.49 -5.02 -1.52
CA SER A 324 -4.76 -5.09 -2.97
C SER A 324 -3.59 -4.55 -3.78
N ALA A 325 -3.06 -3.38 -3.40
CA ALA A 325 -1.91 -2.78 -4.07
C ALA A 325 -0.63 -3.64 -3.91
N ILE A 326 -0.41 -4.19 -2.71
CA ILE A 326 0.71 -5.11 -2.43
C ILE A 326 0.60 -6.38 -3.31
N LEU A 327 -0.59 -6.98 -3.41
CA LEU A 327 -0.84 -8.17 -4.21
C LEU A 327 -0.71 -7.88 -5.71
N ALA A 328 -1.25 -6.77 -6.21
CA ALA A 328 -1.10 -6.36 -7.61
C ALA A 328 0.37 -6.18 -7.99
N ASN A 329 1.15 -5.51 -7.14
CA ASN A 329 2.59 -5.36 -7.32
C ASN A 329 3.31 -6.71 -7.35
N ALA A 330 3.00 -7.62 -6.44
CA ALA A 330 3.57 -8.96 -6.39
C ALA A 330 3.19 -9.81 -7.61
N LEU A 331 2.00 -9.63 -8.17
CA LEU A 331 1.55 -10.25 -9.43
C LEU A 331 2.20 -9.63 -10.68
N GLY A 332 2.91 -8.50 -10.53
CA GLY A 332 3.50 -7.76 -11.65
C GLY A 332 2.46 -6.97 -12.46
N ILE A 333 1.31 -6.64 -11.87
CA ILE A 333 0.26 -5.83 -12.51
C ILE A 333 0.43 -4.38 -12.06
N PRO A 334 0.77 -3.43 -12.94
CA PRO A 334 0.87 -2.02 -12.60
C PRO A 334 -0.48 -1.47 -12.16
N MET A 335 -0.48 -0.75 -11.02
CA MET A 335 -1.69 -0.19 -10.42
C MET A 335 -1.50 1.29 -10.12
N ILE A 336 -2.51 2.10 -10.43
CA ILE A 336 -2.64 3.49 -10.00
C ILE A 336 -3.92 3.62 -9.18
N VAL A 337 -3.82 4.20 -8.00
CA VAL A 337 -4.94 4.38 -7.07
C VAL A 337 -5.21 5.85 -6.80
N GLY A 338 -6.43 6.18 -6.40
CA GLY A 338 -6.80 7.52 -5.96
C GLY A 338 -6.89 8.56 -7.07
N VAL A 339 -7.22 8.14 -8.32
CA VAL A 339 -7.39 9.08 -9.45
C VAL A 339 -8.68 9.92 -9.35
N GLY A 340 -9.51 9.65 -8.36
CA GLY A 340 -10.73 10.40 -8.09
C GLY A 340 -11.89 10.08 -9.03
N ASP A 341 -12.98 10.84 -8.88
CA ASP A 341 -14.23 10.65 -9.62
C ASP A 341 -14.10 10.88 -11.14
N SER A 342 -13.00 11.50 -11.58
CA SER A 342 -12.73 11.70 -13.01
C SER A 342 -12.61 10.39 -13.77
N LEU A 343 -12.31 9.27 -13.09
CA LEU A 343 -12.29 7.93 -13.70
C LEU A 343 -13.65 7.51 -14.27
N LYS A 344 -14.77 8.02 -13.72
CA LYS A 344 -16.14 7.76 -14.21
C LYS A 344 -16.38 8.20 -15.65
N ARG A 345 -15.47 9.03 -16.22
CA ARG A 345 -15.54 9.49 -17.63
C ARG A 345 -14.99 8.47 -18.59
N ALA A 346 -14.19 7.52 -18.11
CA ALA A 346 -13.67 6.45 -18.96
C ALA A 346 -14.81 5.50 -19.35
N GLN A 347 -14.79 5.07 -20.61
CA GLN A 347 -15.80 4.18 -21.18
C GLN A 347 -15.23 2.79 -21.39
N GLU A 348 -16.11 1.79 -21.36
CA GLU A 348 -15.75 0.42 -21.71
C GLU A 348 -15.13 0.36 -23.10
N GLY A 349 -14.01 -0.36 -23.25
CA GLY A 349 -13.27 -0.49 -24.49
C GLY A 349 -12.46 0.73 -24.92
N GLN A 350 -12.55 1.87 -24.22
CA GLN A 350 -11.75 3.07 -24.51
C GLN A 350 -10.26 2.77 -24.32
N LYS A 351 -9.41 3.25 -25.22
CA LYS A 351 -7.95 3.08 -25.09
C LYS A 351 -7.44 3.89 -23.91
N ILE A 352 -6.82 3.21 -22.95
CA ILE A 352 -6.20 3.81 -21.76
C ILE A 352 -4.69 3.61 -21.83
N THR A 353 -3.93 4.63 -21.48
CA THR A 353 -2.49 4.50 -21.20
C THR A 353 -2.25 4.78 -19.73
N LEU A 354 -1.73 3.78 -19.03
CA LEU A 354 -1.31 3.85 -17.64
C LEU A 354 0.19 4.06 -17.61
N ASN A 355 0.63 5.22 -17.12
CA ASN A 355 2.04 5.51 -16.85
C ASN A 355 2.28 5.46 -15.34
N ALA A 356 2.60 4.28 -14.84
CA ALA A 356 2.79 4.07 -13.43
C ALA A 356 4.00 4.81 -12.88
N ALA A 357 5.05 5.03 -13.67
CA ALA A 357 6.21 5.81 -13.26
C ALA A 357 5.87 7.26 -12.87
N ARG A 358 4.83 7.84 -13.50
CA ARG A 358 4.38 9.21 -13.26
C ARG A 358 3.08 9.29 -12.44
N GLY A 359 2.44 8.16 -12.16
CA GLY A 359 1.10 8.13 -11.57
C GLY A 359 0.02 8.71 -12.50
N GLU A 360 0.23 8.63 -13.81
CA GLU A 360 -0.64 9.25 -14.82
C GLU A 360 -1.50 8.21 -15.53
N VAL A 361 -2.77 8.52 -15.71
CA VAL A 361 -3.71 7.75 -16.54
C VAL A 361 -4.20 8.66 -17.65
N ILE A 362 -3.94 8.28 -18.91
CA ILE A 362 -4.30 9.03 -20.10
C ILE A 362 -5.49 8.34 -20.74
N LEU A 363 -6.62 9.04 -20.81
CA LEU A 363 -7.81 8.57 -21.49
C LEU A 363 -7.68 8.92 -22.99
N GLY A 364 -7.54 7.89 -23.84
CA GLY A 364 -7.54 8.05 -25.30
C GLY A 364 -8.92 8.46 -25.83
N HIS A 365 -8.95 8.95 -27.04
CA HIS A 365 -10.20 9.28 -27.73
C HIS A 365 -10.90 8.05 -28.27
#